data_54b4d0b59446e4cf006ed3ddddbeda5d
#
_entry.id   54b4d0b59446e4cf006ed3ddddbeda5d
#
_cell.length_a   1.000
_cell.length_b   1.000
_cell.length_c   1.000
_cell.angle_alpha   90.00
_cell.angle_beta   90.00
_cell.angle_gamma   90.00
#
_symmetry.space_group_name_H-M   'P 1'
#
loop_
_entity.id
_entity.type
_entity.pdbx_description
1 polymer ?
#
loop_
_entity_poly.entity_id
_entity_poly.type
_entity_poly.pdbx_seq_one_letter_code
_entity_poly.pdbx_strand_id
1 'polypeptide(L)'
;LGAFLGAILLYSSINGAEGLDFFGIPVQAISYNSTVFPVILGVLFMSVVYKFLQKHLPVFLKTIVVPLLTMLITVPVTLIVLGPIGNTVGTWLANGVYALYQAVPALAVMVIGITTPLMVFFGMNNATYPVVFALMAAVNSDPLICTGMAPANVAVGGACLAASLLSKNVEEKSVSVSAGITALCGITEPGVYGVPVSY
;
A
#
# COMPACT_ATOMS: atom_id res chain seq x y z
N LEU A 1 1.14 14.16 10.38
CA LEU A 1 1.58 14.78 9.12
C LEU A 1 1.43 13.81 7.95
N GLY A 2 1.87 12.52 8.07
CA GLY A 2 1.79 11.55 6.98
C GLY A 2 0.37 11.34 6.43
N ALA A 3 -0.62 11.18 7.30
CA ALA A 3 -2.02 11.08 6.90
C ALA A 3 -2.51 12.35 6.18
N PHE A 4 -2.00 13.51 6.59
CA PHE A 4 -2.34 14.78 5.96
C PHE A 4 -1.76 14.89 4.55
N LEU A 5 -0.52 14.43 4.34
CA LEU A 5 0.07 14.32 3.01
C LEU A 5 -0.77 13.39 2.11
N GLY A 6 -1.17 12.23 2.60
CA GLY A 6 -2.04 11.32 1.87
C GLY A 6 -3.38 11.96 1.49
N ALA A 7 -4.00 12.69 2.41
CA ALA A 7 -5.25 13.40 2.15
C ALA A 7 -5.11 14.49 1.07
N ILE A 8 -3.97 15.21 1.05
CA ILE A 8 -3.68 16.21 0.00
C ILE A 8 -3.53 15.55 -1.37
N LEU A 9 -2.80 14.44 -1.45
CA LEU A 9 -2.62 13.72 -2.72
C LEU A 9 -3.93 13.17 -3.29
N LEU A 10 -4.87 12.81 -2.41
CA LEU A 10 -6.20 12.31 -2.78
C LEU A 10 -7.24 13.42 -3.00
N TYR A 11 -6.88 14.68 -2.75
CA TYR A 11 -7.81 15.79 -2.94
C TYR A 11 -8.18 15.95 -4.42
N SER A 12 -9.48 16.09 -4.72
CA SER A 12 -10.01 16.05 -6.09
C SER A 12 -9.42 17.06 -7.05
N SER A 13 -8.96 18.22 -6.54
CA SER A 13 -8.30 19.24 -7.35
C SER A 13 -6.80 18.95 -7.64
N ILE A 14 -6.26 17.88 -7.08
CA ILE A 14 -4.84 17.47 -7.26
C ILE A 14 -4.78 16.10 -7.91
N ASN A 15 -5.63 15.19 -7.44
CA ASN A 15 -5.63 13.79 -7.86
C ASN A 15 -6.10 13.63 -9.32
N GLY A 16 -5.16 13.40 -10.22
CA GLY A 16 -5.44 13.25 -11.65
C GLY A 16 -5.80 14.55 -12.38
N ALA A 17 -5.65 15.71 -11.75
CA ALA A 17 -5.98 16.98 -12.37
C ALA A 17 -4.94 17.37 -13.43
N GLU A 18 -5.43 17.74 -14.62
CA GLU A 18 -4.61 18.23 -15.71
C GLU A 18 -4.38 19.75 -15.60
N GLY A 19 -3.23 20.20 -16.07
CA GLY A 19 -2.91 21.64 -16.13
C GLY A 19 -2.55 22.27 -14.78
N LEU A 20 -2.25 21.46 -13.77
CA LEU A 20 -1.71 21.98 -12.51
C LEU A 20 -0.30 22.49 -12.72
N ASP A 21 -0.05 23.70 -12.24
CA ASP A 21 1.29 24.24 -12.12
C ASP A 21 1.57 24.69 -10.67
N PHE A 22 2.81 24.57 -10.27
CA PHE A 22 3.27 25.08 -8.99
C PHE A 22 4.39 26.09 -9.25
N PHE A 23 4.04 27.39 -9.17
CA PHE A 23 4.96 28.52 -9.49
C PHE A 23 5.63 28.41 -10.88
N GLY A 24 4.87 27.98 -11.92
CA GLY A 24 5.38 27.81 -13.28
C GLY A 24 6.08 26.47 -13.54
N ILE A 25 6.11 25.56 -12.58
CA ILE A 25 6.59 24.18 -12.75
C ILE A 25 5.37 23.30 -12.99
N PRO A 26 5.25 22.63 -14.15
CA PRO A 26 4.12 21.77 -14.45
C PRO A 26 4.11 20.54 -13.53
N VAL A 27 2.97 20.27 -12.93
CA VAL A 27 2.73 19.06 -12.12
C VAL A 27 2.12 18.01 -13.05
N GLN A 28 2.72 16.82 -13.06
CA GLN A 28 2.19 15.73 -13.87
C GLN A 28 0.85 15.25 -13.32
N ALA A 29 -0.15 15.10 -14.22
CA ALA A 29 -1.45 14.55 -13.84
C ALA A 29 -1.31 13.07 -13.51
N ILE A 30 -1.31 12.74 -12.21
CA ILE A 30 -1.20 11.38 -11.70
C ILE A 30 -2.42 11.10 -10.83
N SER A 31 -3.06 9.96 -11.07
CA SER A 31 -4.08 9.45 -10.16
C SER A 31 -3.40 8.75 -8.98
N TYR A 32 -3.50 9.34 -7.80
CA TYR A 32 -2.95 8.80 -6.57
C TYR A 32 -3.87 7.78 -5.89
N ASN A 33 -5.06 7.55 -6.45
CA ASN A 33 -5.97 6.51 -5.97
C ASN A 33 -5.29 5.16 -6.00
N SER A 34 -5.19 4.50 -4.85
CA SER A 34 -4.55 3.19 -4.72
C SER A 34 -3.04 3.14 -5.04
N THR A 35 -2.35 4.29 -5.10
CA THR A 35 -0.89 4.32 -5.25
C THR A 35 -0.20 4.37 -3.90
N VAL A 36 0.68 3.41 -3.63
CA VAL A 36 1.39 3.30 -2.35
C VAL A 36 2.78 3.94 -2.42
N PHE A 37 3.50 3.76 -3.54
CA PHE A 37 4.87 4.23 -3.70
C PHE A 37 5.04 5.76 -3.55
N PRO A 38 4.22 6.61 -4.17
CA PRO A 38 4.32 8.05 -4.00
C PRO A 38 4.14 8.48 -2.55
N VAL A 39 3.22 7.85 -1.82
CA VAL A 39 2.93 8.16 -0.42
C VAL A 39 4.10 7.74 0.47
N ILE A 40 4.65 6.54 0.28
CA ILE A 40 5.82 6.05 1.03
C ILE A 40 7.01 6.97 0.83
N LEU A 41 7.35 7.28 -0.42
CA LEU A 41 8.46 8.18 -0.74
C LEU A 41 8.25 9.58 -0.14
N GLY A 42 7.02 10.10 -0.25
CA GLY A 42 6.64 11.39 0.34
C GLY A 42 6.79 11.40 1.86
N VAL A 43 6.35 10.35 2.56
CA VAL A 43 6.46 10.24 4.03
C VAL A 43 7.92 10.07 4.46
N LEU A 44 8.72 9.30 3.73
CA LEU A 44 10.16 9.17 4.00
C LEU A 44 10.86 10.52 3.86
N PHE A 45 10.62 11.23 2.77
CA PHE A 45 11.17 12.57 2.57
C PHE A 45 10.70 13.55 3.64
N MET A 46 9.41 13.53 3.97
CA MET A 46 8.83 14.33 5.04
C MET A 46 9.51 14.07 6.40
N SER A 47 9.84 12.82 6.71
CA SER A 47 10.55 12.47 7.94
C SER A 47 11.94 13.13 8.00
N VAL A 48 12.65 13.18 6.88
CA VAL A 48 13.95 13.82 6.78
C VAL A 48 13.81 15.35 6.99
N VAL A 49 12.89 15.99 6.27
CA VAL A 49 12.63 17.43 6.39
C VAL A 49 12.20 17.80 7.81
N TYR A 50 11.30 17.03 8.39
CA TYR A 50 10.81 17.25 9.75
C TYR A 50 11.94 17.20 10.78
N LYS A 51 12.78 16.14 10.74
CA LYS A 51 13.92 15.99 11.64
C LYS A 51 14.94 17.13 11.47
N PHE A 52 15.18 17.53 10.24
CA PHE A 52 16.08 18.65 9.95
C PHE A 52 15.59 19.97 10.55
N LEU A 53 14.32 20.32 10.32
CA LEU A 53 13.71 21.54 10.86
C LEU A 53 13.63 21.49 12.39
N GLN A 54 13.31 20.34 12.96
CA GLN A 54 13.24 20.17 14.42
C GLN A 54 14.58 20.37 15.11
N LYS A 55 15.69 20.06 14.42
CA LYS A 55 17.04 20.27 14.95
C LYS A 55 17.48 21.74 14.91
N HIS A 56 17.05 22.49 13.89
CA HIS A 56 17.59 23.85 13.63
C HIS A 56 16.70 24.98 14.17
N LEU A 57 15.44 24.72 14.50
CA LEU A 57 14.52 25.75 14.98
C LEU A 57 14.47 25.84 16.52
N PRO A 58 14.31 27.03 17.09
CA PRO A 58 14.17 27.22 18.54
C PRO A 58 12.86 26.62 19.06
N VAL A 59 12.85 26.22 20.34
CA VAL A 59 11.79 25.42 20.96
C VAL A 59 10.41 26.07 20.85
N PHE A 60 10.33 27.38 21.01
CA PHE A 60 9.04 28.10 20.98
C PHE A 60 8.37 28.12 19.59
N LEU A 61 9.12 27.95 18.51
CA LEU A 61 8.58 27.88 17.13
C LEU A 61 8.29 26.46 16.68
N LYS A 62 8.80 25.44 17.37
CA LYS A 62 8.69 24.04 16.91
C LYS A 62 7.27 23.56 16.73
N THR A 63 6.35 23.94 17.59
CA THR A 63 4.99 23.43 17.59
C THR A 63 4.19 23.85 16.35
N ILE A 64 4.42 25.03 15.81
CA ILE A 64 3.67 25.59 14.69
C ILE A 64 4.49 25.60 13.42
N VAL A 65 5.73 26.10 13.48
CA VAL A 65 6.55 26.35 12.29
C VAL A 65 7.11 25.07 11.69
N VAL A 66 7.49 24.09 12.51
CA VAL A 66 8.04 22.83 11.99
C VAL A 66 7.00 22.06 11.17
N PRO A 67 5.77 21.79 11.65
CA PRO A 67 4.76 21.13 10.82
C PRO A 67 4.41 21.91 9.55
N LEU A 68 4.26 23.23 9.66
CA LEU A 68 3.92 24.10 8.54
C LEU A 68 4.98 24.06 7.43
N LEU A 69 6.24 24.32 7.78
CA LEU A 69 7.34 24.29 6.81
C LEU A 69 7.58 22.88 6.25
N THR A 70 7.42 21.86 7.09
CA THR A 70 7.53 20.47 6.61
C THR A 70 6.53 20.19 5.50
N MET A 71 5.26 20.56 5.67
CA MET A 71 4.24 20.36 4.65
C MET A 71 4.49 21.26 3.43
N LEU A 72 4.84 22.53 3.65
CA LEU A 72 5.12 23.48 2.57
C LEU A 72 6.25 23.00 1.64
N ILE A 73 7.26 22.31 2.18
CA ILE A 73 8.38 21.77 1.40
C ILE A 73 8.00 20.38 0.82
N THR A 74 7.38 19.52 1.64
CA THR A 74 7.13 18.12 1.26
C THR A 74 6.09 17.99 0.18
N VAL A 75 4.98 18.74 0.24
CA VAL A 75 3.88 18.63 -0.72
C VAL A 75 4.34 18.93 -2.14
N PRO A 76 4.97 20.07 -2.43
CA PRO A 76 5.47 20.36 -3.79
C PRO A 76 6.48 19.34 -4.29
N VAL A 77 7.45 18.95 -3.45
CA VAL A 77 8.46 17.95 -3.82
C VAL A 77 7.80 16.60 -4.11
N THR A 78 6.79 16.22 -3.32
CA THR A 78 6.05 14.98 -3.57
C THR A 78 5.29 15.04 -4.88
N LEU A 79 4.60 16.13 -5.18
CA LEU A 79 3.81 16.26 -6.41
C LEU A 79 4.68 16.34 -7.66
N ILE A 80 5.80 17.08 -7.60
CA ILE A 80 6.64 17.36 -8.79
C ILE A 80 7.64 16.22 -9.04
N VAL A 81 8.19 15.62 -8.00
CA VAL A 81 9.32 14.67 -8.12
C VAL A 81 8.96 13.26 -7.66
N LEU A 82 8.54 13.13 -6.40
CA LEU A 82 8.36 11.81 -5.79
C LEU A 82 7.11 11.08 -6.31
N GLY A 83 6.07 11.84 -6.67
CA GLY A 83 4.85 11.32 -7.28
C GLY A 83 5.13 10.64 -8.63
N PRO A 84 5.71 11.34 -9.61
CA PRO A 84 6.12 10.75 -10.89
C PRO A 84 7.06 9.56 -10.74
N ILE A 85 8.07 9.65 -9.88
CA ILE A 85 9.01 8.55 -9.62
C ILE A 85 8.25 7.34 -9.07
N GLY A 86 7.44 7.54 -8.02
CA GLY A 86 6.68 6.47 -7.41
C GLY A 86 5.67 5.83 -8.35
N ASN A 87 5.00 6.64 -9.19
CA ASN A 87 4.09 6.14 -10.22
C ASN A 87 4.84 5.33 -11.29
N THR A 88 6.00 5.78 -11.74
CA THR A 88 6.82 5.06 -12.73
C THR A 88 7.28 3.71 -12.18
N VAL A 89 7.77 3.67 -10.93
CA VAL A 89 8.16 2.42 -10.25
C VAL A 89 6.95 1.48 -10.14
N GLY A 90 5.80 1.98 -9.71
CA GLY A 90 4.56 1.19 -9.61
C GLY A 90 4.13 0.61 -10.97
N THR A 91 4.15 1.43 -12.01
CA THR A 91 3.80 0.98 -13.37
C THR A 91 4.79 -0.06 -13.91
N TRP A 92 6.09 0.13 -13.64
CA TRP A 92 7.12 -0.81 -14.07
C TRP A 92 6.96 -2.18 -13.41
N LEU A 93 6.64 -2.20 -12.11
CA LEU A 93 6.33 -3.43 -11.39
C LEU A 93 5.06 -4.10 -11.93
N ALA A 94 3.99 -3.34 -12.16
CA ALA A 94 2.74 -3.86 -12.71
C ALA A 94 2.97 -4.48 -14.10
N ASN A 95 3.70 -3.78 -14.98
CA ASN A 95 4.04 -4.29 -16.32
C ASN A 95 4.94 -5.53 -16.24
N GLY A 96 5.88 -5.61 -15.30
CA GLY A 96 6.72 -6.78 -15.09
C GLY A 96 5.90 -8.01 -14.69
N VAL A 97 4.96 -7.83 -13.76
CA VAL A 97 4.03 -8.89 -13.33
C VAL A 97 3.12 -9.33 -14.47
N TYR A 98 2.61 -8.38 -15.27
CA TYR A 98 1.78 -8.69 -16.42
C TYR A 98 2.57 -9.42 -17.54
N ALA A 99 3.81 -9.01 -17.80
CA ALA A 99 4.68 -9.70 -18.75
C ALA A 99 4.97 -11.15 -18.31
N LEU A 100 5.19 -11.37 -17.01
CA LEU A 100 5.34 -12.71 -16.44
C LEU A 100 4.07 -13.56 -16.65
N TYR A 101 2.89 -12.95 -16.44
CA TYR A 101 1.62 -13.63 -16.70
C TYR A 101 1.46 -14.03 -18.18
N GLN A 102 1.82 -13.15 -19.10
CA GLN A 102 1.76 -13.45 -20.53
C GLN A 102 2.71 -14.59 -20.94
N ALA A 103 3.90 -14.66 -20.32
CA ALA A 103 4.88 -15.69 -20.61
C ALA A 103 4.54 -17.04 -19.99
N VAL A 104 4.21 -17.06 -18.67
CA VAL A 104 3.92 -18.28 -17.90
C VAL A 104 2.79 -17.99 -16.91
N PRO A 105 1.51 -18.12 -17.31
CA PRO A 105 0.36 -17.77 -16.47
C PRO A 105 0.34 -18.44 -15.09
N ALA A 106 0.62 -19.75 -15.06
CA ALA A 106 0.63 -20.50 -13.80
C ALA A 106 1.69 -20.00 -12.81
N LEU A 107 2.89 -19.66 -13.32
CA LEU A 107 3.96 -19.12 -12.49
C LEU A 107 3.60 -17.74 -11.96
N ALA A 108 3.01 -16.89 -12.78
CA ALA A 108 2.59 -15.56 -12.37
C ALA A 108 1.54 -15.60 -11.25
N VAL A 109 0.51 -16.44 -11.39
CA VAL A 109 -0.51 -16.67 -10.35
C VAL A 109 0.12 -17.22 -9.06
N MET A 110 1.06 -18.16 -9.19
CA MET A 110 1.80 -18.72 -8.05
C MET A 110 2.60 -17.64 -7.31
N VAL A 111 3.31 -16.77 -8.02
CA VAL A 111 4.06 -15.64 -7.43
C VAL A 111 3.13 -14.70 -6.68
N ILE A 112 1.99 -14.34 -7.25
CA ILE A 112 0.98 -13.53 -6.56
C ILE A 112 0.50 -14.23 -5.29
N GLY A 113 0.17 -15.53 -5.37
CA GLY A 113 -0.28 -16.30 -4.21
C GLY A 113 0.74 -16.33 -3.07
N ILE A 114 2.02 -16.54 -3.37
CA ILE A 114 3.10 -16.57 -2.39
C ILE A 114 3.34 -15.18 -1.78
N THR A 115 3.29 -14.13 -2.59
CA THR A 115 3.58 -12.77 -2.14
C THR A 115 2.41 -12.11 -1.41
N THR A 116 1.17 -12.56 -1.62
CA THR A 116 -0.03 -11.95 -1.01
C THR A 116 0.06 -11.83 0.53
N PRO A 117 0.40 -12.87 1.31
CA PRO A 117 0.50 -12.70 2.77
C PRO A 117 1.57 -11.69 3.19
N LEU A 118 2.67 -11.61 2.44
CA LEU A 118 3.73 -10.61 2.67
C LEU A 118 3.23 -9.20 2.34
N MET A 119 2.49 -9.04 1.24
CA MET A 119 1.89 -7.75 0.88
C MET A 119 0.89 -7.28 1.93
N VAL A 120 0.06 -8.19 2.46
CA VAL A 120 -0.84 -7.89 3.58
C VAL A 120 -0.04 -7.48 4.81
N PHE A 121 1.02 -8.23 5.15
CA PHE A 121 1.89 -7.92 6.30
C PHE A 121 2.51 -6.50 6.20
N PHE A 122 2.91 -6.07 5.01
CA PHE A 122 3.44 -4.73 4.78
C PHE A 122 2.35 -3.66 4.52
N GLY A 123 1.07 -4.02 4.57
CA GLY A 123 -0.04 -3.11 4.27
C GLY A 123 -0.12 -2.69 2.79
N MET A 124 0.53 -3.45 1.90
CA MET A 124 0.61 -3.16 0.46
C MET A 124 -0.46 -3.88 -0.36
N ASN A 125 -1.43 -4.52 0.27
CA ASN A 125 -2.47 -5.30 -0.41
C ASN A 125 -3.21 -4.46 -1.46
N ASN A 126 -3.52 -3.21 -1.14
CA ASN A 126 -4.24 -2.30 -2.04
C ASN A 126 -3.40 -1.84 -3.26
N ALA A 127 -2.09 -2.03 -3.25
CA ALA A 127 -1.22 -1.69 -4.38
C ALA A 127 -1.48 -2.54 -5.64
N THR A 128 -2.19 -3.67 -5.50
CA THR A 128 -2.56 -4.54 -6.62
C THR A 128 -3.81 -4.06 -7.38
N TYR A 129 -4.68 -3.25 -6.76
CA TYR A 129 -5.94 -2.82 -7.38
C TYR A 129 -5.80 -2.10 -8.73
N PRO A 130 -4.80 -1.23 -8.97
CA PRO A 130 -4.62 -0.63 -10.30
C PRO A 130 -4.42 -1.69 -11.40
N VAL A 131 -3.71 -2.78 -11.10
CA VAL A 131 -3.52 -3.90 -12.03
C VAL A 131 -4.83 -4.66 -12.24
N VAL A 132 -5.58 -4.92 -11.16
CA VAL A 132 -6.91 -5.56 -11.23
C VAL A 132 -7.84 -4.76 -12.13
N PHE A 133 -7.96 -3.44 -11.92
CA PHE A 133 -8.81 -2.58 -12.73
C PHE A 133 -8.35 -2.52 -14.18
N ALA A 134 -7.06 -2.49 -14.45
CA ALA A 134 -6.51 -2.51 -15.81
C ALA A 134 -6.85 -3.83 -16.53
N LEU A 135 -6.74 -4.98 -15.85
CA LEU A 135 -7.11 -6.28 -16.40
C LEU A 135 -8.63 -6.37 -16.64
N MET A 136 -9.44 -5.92 -15.67
CA MET A 136 -10.90 -5.87 -15.85
C MET A 136 -11.31 -5.00 -17.03
N ALA A 137 -10.65 -3.88 -17.25
CA ALA A 137 -10.93 -3.01 -18.41
C ALA A 137 -10.49 -3.64 -19.75
N ALA A 138 -9.36 -4.38 -19.76
CA ALA A 138 -8.80 -4.92 -20.99
C ALA A 138 -9.45 -6.26 -21.42
N VAL A 139 -9.69 -7.17 -20.46
CA VAL A 139 -10.14 -8.54 -20.73
C VAL A 139 -11.43 -8.93 -20.00
N ASN A 140 -12.08 -7.97 -19.35
CA ASN A 140 -13.32 -8.13 -18.57
C ASN A 140 -13.22 -9.25 -17.50
N SER A 141 -12.03 -9.51 -17.01
CA SER A 141 -11.74 -10.50 -15.94
C SER A 141 -10.40 -10.19 -15.28
N ASP A 142 -10.18 -10.73 -14.08
CA ASP A 142 -8.87 -10.74 -13.44
C ASP A 142 -8.37 -12.18 -13.30
N PRO A 143 -7.62 -12.68 -14.29
CA PRO A 143 -7.07 -14.03 -14.25
C PRO A 143 -5.79 -14.13 -13.43
N LEU A 144 -5.25 -13.04 -12.90
CA LEU A 144 -3.95 -12.98 -12.27
C LEU A 144 -4.03 -12.69 -10.77
N ILE A 145 -4.52 -11.52 -10.39
CA ILE A 145 -4.39 -11.03 -9.01
C ILE A 145 -5.37 -11.74 -8.10
N CYS A 146 -6.67 -11.63 -8.35
CA CYS A 146 -7.70 -12.30 -7.53
C CYS A 146 -7.56 -13.82 -7.58
N THR A 147 -7.17 -14.38 -8.72
CA THR A 147 -6.91 -15.81 -8.88
C THR A 147 -5.75 -16.29 -8.01
N GLY A 148 -4.70 -15.49 -7.84
CA GLY A 148 -3.58 -15.80 -6.95
C GLY A 148 -3.88 -15.53 -5.47
N MET A 149 -4.65 -14.48 -5.18
CA MET A 149 -5.00 -14.09 -3.81
C MET A 149 -5.97 -15.07 -3.15
N ALA A 150 -6.90 -15.66 -3.88
CA ALA A 150 -7.92 -16.57 -3.32
C ALA A 150 -7.29 -17.80 -2.62
N PRO A 151 -6.39 -18.59 -3.23
CA PRO A 151 -5.73 -19.68 -2.54
C PRO A 151 -4.81 -19.22 -1.39
N ALA A 152 -4.20 -18.04 -1.50
CA ALA A 152 -3.43 -17.46 -0.40
C ALA A 152 -4.29 -17.17 0.83
N ASN A 153 -5.49 -16.61 0.63
CA ASN A 153 -6.45 -16.34 1.71
C ASN A 153 -6.90 -17.66 2.38
N VAL A 154 -7.16 -18.69 1.59
CA VAL A 154 -7.51 -20.04 2.11
C VAL A 154 -6.34 -20.62 2.91
N ALA A 155 -5.10 -20.46 2.45
CA ALA A 155 -3.92 -20.92 3.17
C ALA A 155 -3.73 -20.21 4.51
N VAL A 156 -3.90 -18.88 4.55
CA VAL A 156 -3.87 -18.11 5.81
C VAL A 156 -4.99 -18.57 6.74
N GLY A 157 -6.20 -18.74 6.22
CA GLY A 157 -7.34 -19.25 6.97
C GLY A 157 -7.08 -20.63 7.59
N GLY A 158 -6.53 -21.54 6.78
CA GLY A 158 -6.13 -22.88 7.24
C GLY A 158 -5.06 -22.83 8.32
N ALA A 159 -4.05 -21.97 8.17
CA ALA A 159 -3.00 -21.78 9.18
C ALA A 159 -3.57 -21.26 10.51
N CYS A 160 -4.48 -20.27 10.47
CA CYS A 160 -5.15 -19.76 11.66
C CYS A 160 -6.02 -20.83 12.35
N LEU A 161 -6.76 -21.62 11.59
CA LEU A 161 -7.55 -22.72 12.14
C LEU A 161 -6.67 -23.81 12.75
N ALA A 162 -5.54 -24.15 12.12
CA ALA A 162 -4.57 -25.08 12.68
C ALA A 162 -3.95 -24.53 13.97
N ALA A 163 -3.60 -23.25 14.04
CA ALA A 163 -3.12 -22.59 15.25
C ALA A 163 -4.17 -22.70 16.38
N SER A 164 -5.46 -22.55 16.05
CA SER A 164 -6.53 -22.67 17.03
C SER A 164 -6.62 -24.08 17.67
N LEU A 165 -6.27 -25.12 16.90
CA LEU A 165 -6.26 -26.50 17.40
C LEU A 165 -5.06 -26.77 18.32
N LEU A 166 -3.95 -26.09 18.09
CA LEU A 166 -2.71 -26.24 18.86
C LEU A 166 -2.71 -25.37 20.12
N SER A 167 -3.43 -24.25 20.13
CA SER A 167 -3.46 -23.35 21.28
C SER A 167 -4.15 -23.99 22.48
N LYS A 168 -3.51 -23.86 23.67
CA LYS A 168 -4.05 -24.25 24.97
C LYS A 168 -4.82 -23.11 25.64
N ASN A 169 -4.62 -21.88 25.19
CA ASN A 169 -5.27 -20.69 25.72
C ASN A 169 -6.61 -20.47 25.02
N VAL A 170 -7.69 -20.38 25.78
CA VAL A 170 -9.07 -20.20 25.25
C VAL A 170 -9.21 -18.89 24.49
N GLU A 171 -8.56 -17.83 24.93
CA GLU A 171 -8.60 -16.51 24.28
C GLU A 171 -7.90 -16.55 22.93
N GLU A 172 -6.67 -17.06 22.87
CA GLU A 172 -5.91 -17.25 21.63
C GLU A 172 -6.65 -18.16 20.64
N LYS A 173 -7.24 -19.22 21.12
CA LYS A 173 -8.06 -20.13 20.33
C LYS A 173 -9.24 -19.39 19.68
N SER A 174 -9.95 -18.59 20.44
CA SER A 174 -11.07 -17.78 19.94
C SER A 174 -10.65 -16.79 18.87
N VAL A 175 -9.55 -16.06 19.11
CA VAL A 175 -8.97 -15.12 18.13
C VAL A 175 -8.55 -15.85 16.86
N SER A 176 -7.88 -16.99 16.98
CA SER A 176 -7.41 -17.77 15.83
C SER A 176 -8.55 -18.34 14.99
N VAL A 177 -9.63 -18.81 15.62
CA VAL A 177 -10.83 -19.29 14.91
C VAL A 177 -11.49 -18.13 14.15
N SER A 178 -11.71 -17.00 14.81
CA SER A 178 -12.30 -15.81 14.19
C SER A 178 -11.46 -15.31 13.01
N ALA A 179 -10.14 -15.22 13.21
CA ALA A 179 -9.21 -14.84 12.16
C ALA A 179 -9.18 -15.82 10.98
N GLY A 180 -9.29 -17.12 11.27
CA GLY A 180 -9.39 -18.15 10.23
C GLY A 180 -10.64 -18.01 9.38
N ILE A 181 -11.79 -17.78 9.99
CA ILE A 181 -13.07 -17.59 9.29
C ILE A 181 -13.03 -16.32 8.44
N THR A 182 -12.52 -15.19 8.98
CA THR A 182 -12.40 -13.95 8.22
C THR A 182 -11.44 -14.07 7.05
N ALA A 183 -10.34 -14.81 7.20
CA ALA A 183 -9.38 -15.07 6.12
C ALA A 183 -10.03 -15.89 4.98
N LEU A 184 -10.84 -16.88 5.29
CA LEU A 184 -11.63 -17.63 4.29
C LEU A 184 -12.63 -16.73 3.54
N CYS A 185 -13.10 -15.66 4.18
CA CYS A 185 -13.94 -14.62 3.55
C CYS A 185 -13.14 -13.56 2.79
N GLY A 186 -11.80 -13.68 2.71
CA GLY A 186 -10.93 -12.75 1.99
C GLY A 186 -10.31 -11.64 2.83
N ILE A 187 -10.53 -11.61 4.14
CA ILE A 187 -9.98 -10.61 5.08
C ILE A 187 -8.90 -11.29 5.91
N THR A 188 -7.66 -11.15 5.49
CA THR A 188 -6.51 -11.87 6.06
C THR A 188 -5.74 -11.10 7.12
N GLU A 189 -5.98 -9.80 7.26
CA GLU A 189 -5.31 -8.93 8.23
C GLU A 189 -5.40 -9.46 9.68
N PRO A 190 -6.58 -9.92 10.18
CA PRO A 190 -6.65 -10.48 11.53
C PRO A 190 -5.80 -11.74 11.71
N GLY A 191 -5.65 -12.54 10.66
CA GLY A 191 -4.81 -13.73 10.66
C GLY A 191 -3.32 -13.41 10.66
N VAL A 192 -2.94 -12.42 9.84
CA VAL A 192 -1.52 -12.04 9.68
C VAL A 192 -0.99 -11.29 10.90
N TYR A 193 -1.82 -10.43 11.53
CA TYR A 193 -1.38 -9.59 12.65
C TYR A 193 -1.86 -10.07 14.04
N GLY A 194 -2.96 -10.79 14.09
CA GLY A 194 -3.66 -11.10 15.34
C GLY A 194 -3.41 -12.51 15.87
N VAL A 195 -3.03 -13.46 15.03
CA VAL A 195 -2.71 -14.81 15.48
C VAL A 195 -1.26 -14.82 15.99
N PRO A 196 -1.02 -15.09 17.29
CA PRO A 196 0.33 -15.07 17.84
C PRO A 196 1.20 -16.14 17.17
N VAL A 197 2.38 -15.71 16.69
CA VAL A 197 3.38 -16.54 16.02
C VAL A 197 4.25 -17.30 17.05
N SER A 198 3.85 -17.32 18.30
CA SER A 198 4.60 -17.92 19.41
C SER A 198 4.26 -19.40 19.61
N TYR A 199 4.57 -20.22 18.62
CA TYR A 199 4.56 -21.68 18.74
C TYR A 199 5.91 -22.25 18.37
#